data_d5f6a2015470fd83dbd556e9d480d09b
#
_entry.id   d5f6a2015470fd83dbd556e9d480d09b
#
_cell.length_a   1.000
_cell.length_b   1.000
_cell.length_c   1.000
_cell.angle_alpha   90.00
_cell.angle_beta   90.00
_cell.angle_gamma   90.00
#
_symmetry.space_group_name_H-M   'P 1'
#
loop_
_entity.id
_entity.type
_entity.pdbx_description
1 polymer ?
#
loop_
_entity_poly.entity_id
_entity_poly.type
_entity_poly.pdbx_seq_one_letter_code
_entity_poly.pdbx_strand_id
1 'polypeptide(L)'
;GLPAVDYYATNPDWVCPTAFGSVPDCGSMAWMLEKATGRAPKFIGKPEPEMALLAMEQTGFCASETLLIGDRLYTDIACGNRAGVDTAFVLSGEGTLADLAKGQGKPTYIFENITEVCKAVFG
;
A
#
# COMPACT_ATOMS: atom_id res chain seq x y z
N GLY A 1 26.16 22.22 1.24
CA GLY A 1 25.17 21.16 1.34
C GLY A 1 24.82 20.92 2.80
N LEU A 2 23.54 20.82 3.10
CA LEU A 2 23.11 20.38 4.43
C LEU A 2 23.64 18.97 4.66
N PRO A 3 24.09 18.63 5.91
CA PRO A 3 24.49 17.26 6.24
C PRO A 3 23.33 16.31 5.93
N ALA A 4 23.63 15.04 5.78
CA ALA A 4 22.70 14.00 5.38
C ALA A 4 21.44 13.98 6.28
N VAL A 5 20.43 14.70 5.86
CA VAL A 5 19.09 14.62 6.44
C VAL A 5 18.35 13.55 5.66
N ASP A 6 17.78 12.59 6.37
CA ASP A 6 16.92 11.60 5.75
C ASP A 6 15.67 12.26 5.18
N TYR A 7 15.32 11.87 3.95
CA TYR A 7 14.15 12.41 3.25
C TYR A 7 13.18 11.26 2.96
N TYR A 8 12.06 11.25 3.65
CA TYR A 8 10.99 10.27 3.50
C TYR A 8 9.73 10.89 2.91
N ALA A 9 8.98 10.10 2.17
CA ALA A 9 7.66 10.44 1.66
C ALA A 9 6.68 9.32 1.98
N THR A 10 5.42 9.68 2.25
CA THR A 10 4.40 8.74 2.73
C THR A 10 3.88 7.82 1.64
N ASN A 11 3.67 8.35 0.41
CA ASN A 11 3.20 7.56 -0.73
C ASN A 11 3.68 8.18 -2.06
N PRO A 12 3.73 7.40 -3.15
CA PRO A 12 4.14 7.88 -4.46
C PRO A 12 2.98 8.41 -5.31
N ASP A 13 1.76 8.52 -4.79
CA ASP A 13 0.58 8.89 -5.57
C ASP A 13 0.66 10.34 -6.07
N TRP A 14 0.33 10.53 -7.34
CA TRP A 14 0.38 11.84 -7.99
C TRP A 14 -0.78 12.75 -7.60
N VAL A 15 -1.96 12.15 -7.43
CA VAL A 15 -3.20 12.88 -7.20
C VAL A 15 -4.05 12.20 -6.15
N CYS A 16 -4.77 13.02 -5.38
CA CYS A 16 -5.83 12.60 -4.48
C CYS A 16 -7.17 13.03 -5.08
N PRO A 17 -8.12 12.11 -5.32
CA PRO A 17 -9.45 12.46 -5.82
C PRO A 17 -10.25 13.18 -4.73
N THR A 18 -10.94 14.25 -5.11
CA THR A 18 -11.85 15.01 -4.25
C THR A 18 -13.21 15.21 -4.94
N ALA A 19 -14.19 15.70 -4.20
CA ALA A 19 -15.49 16.03 -4.77
C ALA A 19 -15.45 17.11 -5.88
N PHE A 20 -14.35 17.87 -5.93
CA PHE A 20 -14.17 18.99 -6.88
C PHE A 20 -13.16 18.67 -7.99
N GLY A 21 -12.68 17.44 -8.06
CA GLY A 21 -11.63 17.01 -8.98
C GLY A 21 -10.40 16.46 -8.24
N SER A 22 -9.25 16.43 -8.91
CA SER A 22 -8.02 15.91 -8.33
C SER A 22 -7.14 17.03 -7.78
N VAL A 23 -6.54 16.81 -6.63
CA VAL A 23 -5.51 17.68 -6.05
C VAL A 23 -4.16 16.96 -6.01
N PRO A 24 -3.01 17.69 -5.98
CA PRO A 24 -1.70 17.06 -5.83
C PRO A 24 -1.62 16.23 -4.56
N ASP A 25 -1.07 15.02 -4.67
CA ASP A 25 -0.75 14.17 -3.54
C ASP A 25 0.76 14.15 -3.27
N CYS A 26 1.17 13.36 -2.30
CA CYS A 26 2.54 13.29 -1.79
C CYS A 26 3.59 13.04 -2.90
N GLY A 27 3.29 12.17 -3.87
CA GLY A 27 4.18 11.92 -5.00
C GLY A 27 4.45 13.15 -5.85
N SER A 28 3.44 14.00 -6.10
CA SER A 28 3.60 15.26 -6.82
C SER A 28 4.49 16.25 -6.05
N MET A 29 4.29 16.35 -4.74
CA MET A 29 5.12 17.20 -3.88
C MET A 29 6.55 16.70 -3.80
N ALA A 30 6.73 15.39 -3.67
CA ALA A 30 8.04 14.75 -3.66
C ALA A 30 8.80 15.01 -4.97
N TRP A 31 8.12 14.88 -6.10
CA TRP A 31 8.72 15.15 -7.42
C TRP A 31 9.13 16.61 -7.58
N MET A 32 8.28 17.55 -7.14
CA MET A 32 8.62 18.99 -7.15
C MET A 32 9.89 19.27 -6.34
N LEU A 33 9.99 18.70 -5.14
CA LEU A 33 11.16 18.86 -4.28
C LEU A 33 12.40 18.18 -4.87
N GLU A 34 12.25 17.01 -5.47
CA GLU A 34 13.34 16.32 -6.16
C GLU A 34 13.91 17.19 -7.30
N LYS A 35 13.04 17.79 -8.13
CA LYS A 35 13.49 18.67 -9.22
C LYS A 35 14.20 19.93 -8.72
N ALA A 36 13.76 20.47 -7.58
CA ALA A 36 14.36 21.66 -6.99
C ALA A 36 15.69 21.37 -6.28
N THR A 37 15.86 20.19 -5.70
CA THR A 37 16.99 19.88 -4.81
C THR A 37 17.95 18.80 -5.34
N GLY A 38 17.54 18.05 -6.37
CA GLY A 38 18.25 16.86 -6.85
C GLY A 38 18.18 15.65 -5.93
N ARG A 39 17.32 15.68 -4.89
CA ARG A 39 17.18 14.60 -3.90
C ARG A 39 15.81 13.94 -4.01
N ALA A 40 15.80 12.63 -4.26
CA ALA A 40 14.59 11.81 -4.19
C ALA A 40 14.33 11.33 -2.76
N PRO A 41 13.05 11.21 -2.35
CA PRO A 41 12.70 10.62 -1.06
C PRO A 41 12.81 9.09 -1.09
N LYS A 42 12.90 8.49 0.10
CA LYS A 42 12.51 7.11 0.30
C LYS A 42 11.02 7.05 0.61
N PHE A 43 10.24 6.40 -0.25
CA PHE A 43 8.83 6.14 0.02
C PHE A 43 8.68 5.02 1.04
N ILE A 44 7.82 5.22 2.06
CA ILE A 44 7.57 4.26 3.14
C ILE A 44 6.13 3.74 3.18
N GLY A 45 5.22 4.37 2.43
CA GLY A 45 3.84 3.92 2.27
C GLY A 45 3.70 2.82 1.22
N LYS A 46 2.55 2.18 1.18
CA LYS A 46 2.21 1.16 0.17
C LYS A 46 2.54 1.65 -1.25
N PRO A 47 3.12 0.83 -2.10
CA PRO A 47 3.33 -0.62 -2.02
C PRO A 47 4.58 -1.08 -1.26
N GLU A 48 5.31 -0.17 -0.62
CA GLU A 48 6.49 -0.54 0.16
C GLU A 48 6.08 -1.31 1.43
N PRO A 49 6.89 -2.30 1.88
CA PRO A 49 6.51 -3.22 2.95
C PRO A 49 6.65 -2.64 4.37
N GLU A 50 7.29 -1.48 4.51
CA GLU A 50 7.71 -0.93 5.79
C GLU A 50 6.58 -0.83 6.82
N MET A 51 5.37 -0.44 6.40
CA MET A 51 4.21 -0.31 7.32
C MET A 51 3.76 -1.68 7.84
N ALA A 52 3.72 -2.70 7.00
CA ALA A 52 3.36 -4.07 7.41
C ALA A 52 4.44 -4.68 8.32
N LEU A 53 5.72 -4.48 7.97
CA LEU A 53 6.85 -4.94 8.79
C LEU A 53 6.86 -4.28 10.17
N LEU A 54 6.62 -2.97 10.22
CA LEU A 54 6.52 -2.22 11.48
C LEU A 54 5.33 -2.70 12.34
N ALA A 55 4.19 -2.97 11.72
CA ALA A 55 3.03 -3.49 12.44
C ALA A 55 3.32 -4.85 13.07
N MET A 56 3.98 -5.76 12.35
CA MET A 56 4.42 -7.05 12.89
C MET A 56 5.42 -6.88 14.05
N GLU A 57 6.40 -5.99 13.89
CA GLU A 57 7.37 -5.68 14.94
C GLU A 57 6.70 -5.15 16.21
N GLN A 58 5.76 -4.20 16.07
CA GLN A 58 5.06 -3.59 17.21
C GLN A 58 4.10 -4.55 17.92
N THR A 59 3.53 -5.50 17.20
CA THR A 59 2.56 -6.46 17.76
C THR A 59 3.20 -7.78 18.21
N GLY A 60 4.39 -8.08 17.71
CA GLY A 60 5.08 -9.34 17.97
C GLY A 60 4.56 -10.54 17.17
N PHE A 61 3.63 -10.33 16.23
CA PHE A 61 3.14 -11.38 15.34
C PHE A 61 4.10 -11.62 14.18
N CYS A 62 4.23 -12.88 13.77
CA CYS A 62 5.03 -13.24 12.60
C CYS A 62 4.20 -13.15 11.30
N ALA A 63 4.87 -13.32 10.16
CA ALA A 63 4.23 -13.22 8.85
C ALA A 63 3.08 -14.22 8.65
N SER A 64 3.21 -15.44 9.19
CA SER A 64 2.16 -16.47 9.10
C SER A 64 0.94 -16.21 9.98
N GLU A 65 1.00 -15.22 10.86
CA GLU A 65 -0.07 -14.79 11.76
C GLU A 65 -0.66 -13.45 11.32
N THR A 66 -0.19 -12.91 10.20
CA THR A 66 -0.55 -11.57 9.72
C THR A 66 -1.26 -11.67 8.38
N LEU A 67 -2.42 -11.05 8.27
CA LEU A 67 -3.21 -10.92 7.04
C LEU A 67 -3.35 -9.45 6.67
N LEU A 68 -2.89 -9.06 5.49
CA LEU A 68 -3.10 -7.73 4.96
C LEU A 68 -4.36 -7.73 4.06
N ILE A 69 -5.33 -6.88 4.40
CA ILE A 69 -6.59 -6.76 3.66
C ILE A 69 -6.60 -5.44 2.90
N GLY A 70 -6.95 -5.47 1.63
CA GLY A 70 -7.03 -4.26 0.82
C GLY A 70 -7.81 -4.44 -0.47
N ASP A 71 -8.13 -3.31 -1.10
CA ASP A 71 -8.94 -3.24 -2.33
C ASP A 71 -8.14 -2.85 -3.57
N ARG A 72 -6.82 -2.62 -3.43
CA ARG A 72 -5.94 -2.25 -4.54
C ARG A 72 -4.80 -3.25 -4.71
N LEU A 73 -4.69 -3.83 -5.89
CA LEU A 73 -3.63 -4.81 -6.19
C LEU A 73 -2.23 -4.17 -6.18
N TYR A 74 -2.10 -3.00 -6.77
CA TYR A 74 -0.81 -2.32 -6.97
C TYR A 74 -0.27 -1.62 -5.72
N THR A 75 -1.09 -1.44 -4.68
CA THR A 75 -0.66 -0.87 -3.39
C THR A 75 -0.80 -1.85 -2.24
N ASP A 76 -2.03 -2.21 -1.85
CA ASP A 76 -2.29 -3.04 -0.67
C ASP A 76 -1.73 -4.44 -0.84
N ILE A 77 -2.15 -5.13 -1.89
CA ILE A 77 -1.73 -6.52 -2.13
C ILE A 77 -0.23 -6.58 -2.44
N ALA A 78 0.28 -5.64 -3.23
CA ALA A 78 1.72 -5.54 -3.49
C ALA A 78 2.54 -5.33 -2.20
N CYS A 79 2.04 -4.49 -1.27
CA CYS A 79 2.66 -4.28 0.04
C CYS A 79 2.73 -5.59 0.84
N GLY A 80 1.62 -6.32 0.94
CA GLY A 80 1.59 -7.61 1.63
C GLY A 80 2.51 -8.65 0.99
N ASN A 81 2.52 -8.74 -0.35
CA ASN A 81 3.44 -9.63 -1.07
C ASN A 81 4.90 -9.30 -0.79
N ARG A 82 5.28 -8.01 -0.76
CA ARG A 82 6.64 -7.56 -0.44
C ARG A 82 7.01 -7.80 1.02
N ALA A 83 6.05 -7.67 1.93
CA ALA A 83 6.24 -7.98 3.35
C ALA A 83 6.28 -9.48 3.66
N GLY A 84 5.90 -10.34 2.71
CA GLY A 84 5.86 -11.79 2.87
C GLY A 84 4.70 -12.27 3.74
N VAL A 85 3.61 -11.50 3.83
CA VAL A 85 2.39 -11.87 4.56
C VAL A 85 1.28 -12.31 3.61
N ASP A 86 0.32 -13.07 4.13
CA ASP A 86 -0.90 -13.39 3.39
C ASP A 86 -1.72 -12.14 3.11
N THR A 87 -2.41 -12.14 1.97
CA THR A 87 -3.20 -11.01 1.53
C THR A 87 -4.61 -11.41 1.15
N ALA A 88 -5.58 -10.58 1.54
CA ALA A 88 -6.98 -10.71 1.15
C ALA A 88 -7.41 -9.51 0.30
N PHE A 89 -7.69 -9.77 -0.96
CA PHE A 89 -8.20 -8.78 -1.90
C PHE A 89 -9.73 -8.69 -1.77
N VAL A 90 -10.27 -7.52 -1.46
CA VAL A 90 -11.71 -7.29 -1.35
C VAL A 90 -12.22 -6.49 -2.55
N LEU A 91 -13.34 -6.97 -3.12
CA LEU A 91 -13.92 -6.42 -4.34
C LEU A 91 -14.89 -5.25 -4.10
N SER A 92 -15.09 -4.87 -2.84
CA SER A 92 -15.99 -3.78 -2.44
C SER A 92 -15.38 -2.38 -2.57
N GLY A 93 -14.15 -2.26 -3.04
CA GLY A 93 -13.44 -1.01 -3.22
C GLY A 93 -13.14 -0.67 -4.68
N GLU A 94 -11.92 -0.20 -4.94
CA GLU A 94 -11.50 0.28 -6.26
C GLU A 94 -11.16 -0.87 -7.24
N GLY A 95 -10.49 -1.91 -6.76
CA GLY A 95 -9.97 -2.98 -7.62
C GLY A 95 -11.04 -3.97 -8.06
N THR A 96 -10.82 -4.55 -9.24
CA THR A 96 -11.72 -5.52 -9.88
C THR A 96 -11.00 -6.83 -10.19
N LEU A 97 -11.75 -7.91 -10.45
CA LEU A 97 -11.18 -9.18 -10.91
C LEU A 97 -10.38 -9.04 -12.22
N ALA A 98 -10.78 -8.08 -13.10
CA ALA A 98 -10.06 -7.83 -14.34
C ALA A 98 -8.64 -7.27 -14.10
N ASP A 99 -8.41 -6.61 -12.97
CA ASP A 99 -7.10 -6.06 -12.63
C ASP A 99 -6.07 -7.14 -12.27
N LEU A 100 -6.51 -8.34 -11.87
CA LEU A 100 -5.63 -9.48 -11.61
C LEU A 100 -4.76 -9.83 -12.84
N ALA A 101 -5.31 -9.67 -14.03
CA ALA A 101 -4.59 -9.93 -15.28
C ALA A 101 -3.41 -8.97 -15.53
N LYS A 102 -3.40 -7.80 -14.85
CA LYS A 102 -2.32 -6.80 -14.96
C LYS A 102 -1.06 -7.19 -14.18
N GLY A 103 -1.13 -8.20 -13.31
CA GLY A 103 0.03 -8.74 -12.60
C GLY A 103 0.67 -7.83 -11.55
N GLN A 104 -0.06 -6.81 -11.08
CA GLN A 104 0.44 -5.79 -10.14
C GLN A 104 0.45 -6.24 -8.67
N GLY A 105 -0.16 -7.37 -8.35
CA GLY A 105 -0.20 -8.01 -7.04
C GLY A 105 -0.84 -9.38 -7.14
N LYS A 106 -0.43 -10.30 -6.26
CA LYS A 106 -0.94 -11.67 -6.21
C LYS A 106 -1.61 -11.90 -4.86
N PRO A 107 -2.94 -11.75 -4.76
CA PRO A 107 -3.63 -12.00 -3.49
C PRO A 107 -3.60 -13.49 -3.15
N THR A 108 -3.46 -13.80 -1.84
CA THR A 108 -3.62 -15.16 -1.31
C THR A 108 -5.09 -15.57 -1.36
N TYR A 109 -5.97 -14.63 -1.01
CA TYR A 109 -7.42 -14.82 -0.95
C TYR A 109 -8.15 -13.69 -1.67
N ILE A 110 -9.35 -13.98 -2.18
CA ILE A 110 -10.25 -12.99 -2.80
C ILE A 110 -11.61 -13.11 -2.15
N PHE A 111 -12.17 -11.96 -1.72
CA PHE A 111 -13.47 -11.89 -1.07
C PHE A 111 -14.32 -10.76 -1.67
N GLU A 112 -15.63 -10.89 -1.61
CA GLU A 112 -16.56 -9.85 -2.03
C GLU A 112 -16.37 -8.56 -1.23
N ASN A 113 -16.19 -8.69 0.09
CA ASN A 113 -16.08 -7.58 1.03
C ASN A 113 -15.48 -8.03 2.36
N ILE A 114 -15.28 -7.08 3.28
CA ILE A 114 -14.72 -7.33 4.60
C ILE A 114 -15.58 -8.26 5.45
N THR A 115 -16.90 -8.26 5.27
CA THR A 115 -17.80 -9.14 6.01
C THR A 115 -17.51 -10.61 5.70
N GLU A 116 -17.24 -10.93 4.44
CA GLU A 116 -16.89 -12.30 4.04
C GLU A 116 -15.50 -12.71 4.57
N VAL A 117 -14.56 -11.77 4.64
CA VAL A 117 -13.26 -12.02 5.33
C VAL A 117 -13.50 -12.37 6.80
N CYS A 118 -14.32 -11.58 7.50
CA CYS A 118 -14.62 -11.83 8.92
C CYS A 118 -15.29 -13.20 9.13
N LYS A 119 -16.22 -13.59 8.27
CA LYS A 119 -16.85 -14.92 8.34
C LYS A 119 -15.83 -16.05 8.13
N ALA A 120 -14.89 -15.88 7.21
CA ALA A 120 -13.85 -16.88 6.93
C ALA A 120 -12.86 -17.02 8.09
N VAL A 121 -12.54 -15.93 8.79
CA VAL A 121 -11.54 -15.92 9.87
C VAL A 121 -12.17 -16.30 11.22
N PHE A 122 -13.37 -15.84 11.53
CA PHE A 122 -13.99 -15.98 12.86
C PHE A 122 -15.17 -16.97 12.89
N GLY A 123 -15.54 -17.50 11.75
CA GLY A 123 -16.65 -18.46 11.65
C GLY A 123 -18.02 -17.83 11.76
#